data_b62debf2c7ed23fa2cb27cb44eba3f96
#
_entry.id   b62debf2c7ed23fa2cb27cb44eba3f96
#
_cell.length_a   1.000
_cell.length_b   1.000
_cell.length_c   1.000
_cell.angle_alpha   90.00
_cell.angle_beta   90.00
_cell.angle_gamma   90.00
#
_symmetry.space_group_name_H-M   'P 1'
#
loop_
_entity.id
_entity.type
_entity.pdbx_description
1 polymer ?
#
loop_
_entity_poly.entity_id
_entity_poly.type
_entity_poly.pdbx_seq_one_letter_code
_entity_poly.pdbx_strand_id
1 'polypeptide(L)'
;MGRYASVIKFYALTVLKWQTVSIAAVLAFNVLLSVLVPAFTSISDPHVTIGSTDVVALVWVLAIGAILTPYGFRFLLYHGVSRSTQFTAMCLTLAALSAAWAVIVMAFISANLVFARTSVLYQLLYNRADVLGTITWEFAAFLLLAFVGWFTYLVLRVTGRNAKIALIAAPFMLGPILGLLNMATDGALLRAVGRAVVAAMGLSSSVPNPYVGVLSMLVLALAFGAAIRPILLRVQVRES
;
A
#
# COMPACT_ATOMS: atom_id res chain seq x y z
N MET A 1 8.91 29.93 2.92
CA MET A 1 9.12 28.72 2.09
C MET A 1 10.20 27.75 2.63
N GLY A 2 11.26 28.20 3.30
CA GLY A 2 12.36 27.33 3.75
C GLY A 2 12.02 26.15 4.68
N ARG A 3 11.10 26.32 5.62
CA ARG A 3 10.75 25.24 6.59
C ARG A 3 10.08 24.03 5.95
N TYR A 4 9.14 24.21 5.03
CA TYR A 4 8.49 23.11 4.31
C TYR A 4 9.50 22.30 3.47
N ALA A 5 10.37 22.99 2.73
CA ALA A 5 11.37 22.35 1.92
C ALA A 5 12.34 21.50 2.75
N SER A 6 12.74 21.96 3.94
CA SER A 6 13.62 21.20 4.84
C SER A 6 12.95 19.95 5.38
N VAL A 7 11.64 20.01 5.71
CA VAL A 7 10.89 18.85 6.21
C VAL A 7 10.68 17.82 5.10
N ILE A 8 10.31 18.28 3.91
CA ILE A 8 10.17 17.39 2.73
C ILE A 8 11.51 16.73 2.42
N LYS A 9 12.62 17.50 2.42
CA LYS A 9 13.97 16.96 2.20
C LYS A 9 14.34 15.89 3.23
N PHE A 10 14.02 16.11 4.51
CA PHE A 10 14.25 15.14 5.58
C PHE A 10 13.50 13.82 5.30
N TYR A 11 12.20 13.88 5.03
CA TYR A 11 11.42 12.69 4.70
C TYR A 11 11.88 12.04 3.41
N ALA A 12 12.15 12.83 2.36
CA ALA A 12 12.63 12.32 1.08
C ALA A 12 13.96 11.57 1.21
N LEU A 13 14.93 12.10 1.97
CA LEU A 13 16.21 11.42 2.19
C LEU A 13 16.04 10.13 3.01
N THR A 14 15.14 10.14 4.00
CA THR A 14 14.81 8.94 4.78
C THR A 14 14.18 7.88 3.89
N VAL A 15 13.20 8.28 3.08
CA VAL A 15 12.53 7.40 2.11
C VAL A 15 13.54 6.87 1.10
N LEU A 16 14.41 7.72 0.55
CA LEU A 16 15.39 7.31 -0.47
C LEU A 16 16.31 6.18 0.03
N LYS A 17 16.79 6.28 1.28
CA LYS A 17 17.59 5.21 1.88
C LYS A 17 16.82 3.89 1.96
N TRP A 18 15.59 3.94 2.46
CA TRP A 18 14.74 2.76 2.55
C TRP A 18 14.32 2.25 1.16
N GLN A 19 14.11 3.14 0.21
CA GLN A 19 13.77 2.82 -1.16
C GLN A 19 14.86 2.00 -1.84
N THR A 20 16.13 2.37 -1.67
CA THR A 20 17.26 1.62 -2.26
C THR A 20 17.33 0.21 -1.70
N VAL A 21 17.17 0.06 -0.38
CA VAL A 21 17.13 -1.26 0.27
C VAL A 21 15.93 -2.08 -0.24
N SER A 22 14.80 -1.44 -0.42
CA SER A 22 13.56 -2.08 -0.88
C SER A 22 13.68 -2.62 -2.30
N ILE A 23 14.18 -1.79 -3.22
CA ILE A 23 14.38 -2.19 -4.61
C ILE A 23 15.31 -3.39 -4.65
N ALA A 24 16.42 -3.34 -3.90
CA ALA A 24 17.36 -4.46 -3.81
C ALA A 24 16.70 -5.73 -3.24
N ALA A 25 15.88 -5.60 -2.20
CA ALA A 25 15.15 -6.71 -1.60
C ALA A 25 14.10 -7.30 -2.54
N VAL A 26 13.33 -6.46 -3.24
CA VAL A 26 12.34 -6.89 -4.24
C VAL A 26 13.03 -7.62 -5.39
N LEU A 27 14.14 -7.09 -5.90
CA LEU A 27 14.93 -7.75 -6.94
C LEU A 27 15.48 -9.10 -6.47
N ALA A 28 16.11 -9.13 -5.30
CA ALA A 28 16.66 -10.37 -4.73
C ALA A 28 15.56 -11.43 -4.52
N PHE A 29 14.38 -11.01 -4.02
CA PHE A 29 13.24 -11.90 -3.82
C PHE A 29 12.70 -12.45 -5.15
N ASN A 30 12.57 -11.61 -6.17
CA ASN A 30 12.14 -12.07 -7.50
C ASN A 30 13.15 -13.04 -8.13
N VAL A 31 14.46 -12.77 -8.02
CA VAL A 31 15.51 -13.68 -8.49
C VAL A 31 15.42 -15.02 -7.71
N LEU A 32 15.27 -14.96 -6.39
CA LEU A 32 15.13 -16.15 -5.56
C LEU A 32 13.91 -16.98 -5.97
N LEU A 33 12.74 -16.35 -6.15
CA LEU A 33 11.54 -17.06 -6.60
C LEU A 33 11.69 -17.65 -7.99
N SER A 34 12.33 -16.95 -8.92
CA SER A 34 12.55 -17.46 -10.29
C SER A 34 13.44 -18.70 -10.34
N VAL A 35 14.30 -18.90 -9.34
CA VAL A 35 15.14 -20.07 -9.20
C VAL A 35 14.46 -21.18 -8.40
N LEU A 36 13.83 -20.82 -7.27
CA LEU A 36 13.24 -21.82 -6.36
C LEU A 36 11.96 -22.44 -6.90
N VAL A 37 11.07 -21.64 -7.51
CA VAL A 37 9.79 -22.16 -7.97
C VAL A 37 9.96 -23.28 -9.00
N PRO A 38 10.78 -23.16 -10.04
CA PRO A 38 11.03 -24.26 -10.98
C PRO A 38 11.72 -25.47 -10.33
N ALA A 39 12.55 -25.23 -9.29
CA ALA A 39 13.27 -26.32 -8.61
C ALA A 39 12.37 -27.19 -7.72
N PHE A 40 11.28 -26.63 -7.17
CA PHE A 40 10.38 -27.33 -6.25
C PHE A 40 9.03 -27.69 -6.84
N THR A 41 8.67 -27.12 -7.98
CA THR A 41 7.41 -27.42 -8.66
C THR A 41 7.73 -28.06 -10.01
N SER A 42 7.15 -29.23 -10.28
CA SER A 42 7.13 -29.84 -11.61
C SER A 42 6.23 -29.08 -12.59
N ILE A 43 5.83 -27.87 -12.24
CA ILE A 43 5.02 -26.98 -13.06
C ILE A 43 5.96 -26.34 -14.07
N SER A 44 6.07 -26.99 -15.23
CA SER A 44 6.77 -26.49 -16.41
C SER A 44 6.04 -25.34 -17.10
N ASP A 45 4.93 -24.85 -16.52
CA ASP A 45 4.15 -23.77 -17.07
C ASP A 45 4.73 -22.42 -16.59
N PRO A 46 5.42 -21.66 -17.48
CA PRO A 46 6.00 -20.38 -17.12
C PRO A 46 4.96 -19.31 -16.75
N HIS A 47 3.68 -19.63 -16.85
CA HIS A 47 2.57 -18.73 -16.52
C HIS A 47 2.21 -18.72 -15.04
N VAL A 48 2.71 -19.63 -14.23
CA VAL A 48 2.47 -19.71 -12.77
C VAL A 48 3.53 -18.95 -11.96
N THR A 49 4.40 -18.20 -12.59
CA THR A 49 5.24 -17.29 -11.82
C THR A 49 4.35 -16.20 -11.25
N ILE A 50 4.02 -16.38 -10.00
CA ILE A 50 3.22 -15.51 -9.16
C ILE A 50 3.60 -14.07 -9.47
N GLY A 51 2.65 -13.29 -9.97
CA GLY A 51 2.80 -11.87 -10.22
C GLY A 51 3.09 -11.13 -8.92
N SER A 52 4.35 -11.07 -8.55
CA SER A 52 4.72 -10.79 -7.16
C SER A 52 5.46 -9.48 -6.98
N THR A 53 5.94 -8.85 -8.05
CA THR A 53 6.71 -7.61 -7.90
C THR A 53 5.84 -6.48 -7.36
N ASP A 54 4.64 -6.32 -7.89
CA ASP A 54 3.66 -5.35 -7.45
C ASP A 54 3.10 -5.69 -6.06
N VAL A 55 2.80 -6.98 -5.78
CA VAL A 55 2.34 -7.40 -4.45
C VAL A 55 3.39 -7.12 -3.37
N VAL A 56 4.66 -7.44 -3.64
CA VAL A 56 5.75 -7.14 -2.71
C VAL A 56 5.90 -5.63 -2.54
N ALA A 57 5.80 -4.85 -3.62
CA ALA A 57 5.84 -3.40 -3.57
C ALA A 57 4.66 -2.82 -2.77
N LEU A 58 3.44 -3.36 -2.92
CA LEU A 58 2.25 -2.98 -2.16
C LEU A 58 2.45 -3.18 -0.65
N VAL A 59 2.93 -4.36 -0.25
CA VAL A 59 3.23 -4.68 1.16
C VAL A 59 4.32 -3.74 1.70
N TRP A 60 5.33 -3.47 0.89
CA TRP A 60 6.42 -2.58 1.28
C TRP A 60 5.97 -1.12 1.46
N VAL A 61 5.18 -0.59 0.55
CA VAL A 61 4.65 0.78 0.64
C VAL A 61 3.74 0.94 1.86
N LEU A 62 2.93 -0.08 2.19
CA LEU A 62 2.16 -0.13 3.43
C LEU A 62 3.08 -0.07 4.66
N ALA A 63 4.15 -0.85 4.68
CA ALA A 63 5.13 -0.85 5.77
C ALA A 63 5.83 0.51 5.91
N ILE A 64 6.24 1.14 4.81
CA ILE A 64 6.84 2.48 4.83
C ILE A 64 5.86 3.51 5.38
N GLY A 65 4.59 3.48 4.98
CA GLY A 65 3.56 4.35 5.53
C GLY A 65 3.49 4.25 7.05
N ALA A 66 3.61 3.05 7.61
CA ALA A 66 3.64 2.82 9.05
C ALA A 66 4.94 3.29 9.72
N ILE A 67 6.08 3.08 9.09
CA ILE A 67 7.42 3.30 9.70
C ILE A 67 7.86 4.75 9.63
N LEU A 68 7.52 5.50 8.59
CA LEU A 68 8.00 6.89 8.41
C LEU A 68 7.58 7.84 9.53
N THR A 69 6.40 7.65 10.11
CA THR A 69 5.88 8.52 11.16
C THR A 69 6.72 8.52 12.44
N PRO A 70 7.12 7.37 13.03
CA PRO A 70 7.90 7.36 14.24
C PRO A 70 9.29 7.99 14.10
N TYR A 71 9.93 7.81 12.94
CA TYR A 71 11.30 8.28 12.72
C TYR A 71 11.44 9.81 12.69
N GLY A 72 10.46 10.52 12.16
CA GLY A 72 10.55 11.96 12.00
C GLY A 72 9.73 12.77 13.00
N PHE A 73 8.65 12.21 13.53
CA PHE A 73 7.64 12.98 14.25
C PHE A 73 8.18 13.70 15.49
N ARG A 74 8.88 12.98 16.37
CA ARG A 74 9.48 13.58 17.59
C ARG A 74 10.58 14.57 17.22
N PHE A 75 11.50 14.16 16.34
CA PHE A 75 12.62 15.00 15.93
C PHE A 75 12.15 16.34 15.36
N LEU A 76 11.18 16.33 14.45
CA LEU A 76 10.66 17.55 13.84
C LEU A 76 9.90 18.44 14.83
N LEU A 77 9.17 17.86 15.79
CA LEU A 77 8.52 18.62 16.84
C LEU A 77 9.54 19.32 17.75
N TYR A 78 10.62 18.66 18.15
CA TYR A 78 11.71 19.28 18.92
C TYR A 78 12.37 20.46 18.17
N HIS A 79 12.37 20.41 16.84
CA HIS A 79 12.86 21.50 15.99
C HIS A 79 11.79 22.54 15.66
N GLY A 80 10.68 22.56 16.39
CA GLY A 80 9.63 23.58 16.25
C GLY A 80 8.80 23.49 14.96
N VAL A 81 8.79 22.32 14.30
CA VAL A 81 7.94 22.09 13.12
C VAL A 81 6.51 21.79 13.55
N SER A 82 5.55 22.58 13.04
CA SER A 82 4.14 22.38 13.37
C SER A 82 3.61 21.02 12.87
N ARG A 83 2.65 20.45 13.59
CA ARG A 83 2.01 19.18 13.22
C ARG A 83 1.30 19.26 11.84
N SER A 84 0.74 20.42 11.52
CA SER A 84 0.11 20.66 10.21
C SER A 84 1.15 20.62 9.09
N THR A 85 2.32 21.24 9.29
CA THR A 85 3.44 21.18 8.33
C THR A 85 3.93 19.75 8.15
N GLN A 86 4.05 18.97 9.22
CA GLN A 86 4.45 17.57 9.17
C GLN A 86 3.42 16.73 8.41
N PHE A 87 2.13 16.94 8.67
CA PHE A 87 1.04 16.26 7.95
C PHE A 87 1.13 16.50 6.44
N THR A 88 1.22 17.77 6.01
CA THR A 88 1.31 18.11 4.60
C THR A 88 2.57 17.55 3.95
N ALA A 89 3.72 17.66 4.61
CA ALA A 89 4.99 17.12 4.12
C ALA A 89 4.92 15.60 3.96
N MET A 90 4.31 14.91 4.92
CA MET A 90 4.14 13.46 4.85
C MET A 90 3.21 13.03 3.71
N CYS A 91 2.07 13.72 3.52
CA CYS A 91 1.18 13.47 2.38
C CYS A 91 1.92 13.60 1.04
N LEU A 92 2.69 14.68 0.87
CA LEU A 92 3.46 14.92 -0.35
C LEU A 92 4.55 13.84 -0.54
N THR A 93 5.22 13.45 0.53
CA THR A 93 6.25 12.41 0.48
C THR A 93 5.66 11.05 0.10
N LEU A 94 4.53 10.67 0.69
CA LEU A 94 3.85 9.40 0.35
C LEU A 94 3.32 9.42 -1.09
N ALA A 95 2.80 10.55 -1.56
CA ALA A 95 2.37 10.68 -2.96
C ALA A 95 3.56 10.56 -3.93
N ALA A 96 4.67 11.22 -3.64
CA ALA A 96 5.89 11.11 -4.46
C ALA A 96 6.47 9.69 -4.45
N LEU A 97 6.45 9.02 -3.29
CA LEU A 97 6.87 7.63 -3.15
C LEU A 97 5.99 6.69 -3.98
N SER A 98 4.68 6.86 -3.90
CA SER A 98 3.71 6.05 -4.65
C SER A 98 3.89 6.23 -6.17
N ALA A 99 4.12 7.47 -6.62
CA ALA A 99 4.42 7.75 -8.02
C ALA A 99 5.74 7.11 -8.46
N ALA A 100 6.79 7.19 -7.64
CA ALA A 100 8.08 6.56 -7.92
C ALA A 100 7.93 5.03 -8.05
N TRP A 101 7.20 4.38 -7.14
CA TRP A 101 6.96 2.95 -7.22
C TRP A 101 6.15 2.55 -8.46
N ALA A 102 5.11 3.29 -8.82
CA ALA A 102 4.34 3.03 -10.03
C ALA A 102 5.23 3.07 -11.30
N VAL A 103 6.15 4.04 -11.36
CA VAL A 103 7.12 4.14 -12.47
C VAL A 103 8.13 2.99 -12.42
N ILE A 104 8.63 2.63 -11.23
CA ILE A 104 9.60 1.52 -11.07
C ILE A 104 8.98 0.19 -11.49
N VAL A 105 7.76 -0.12 -11.03
CA VAL A 105 7.04 -1.34 -11.43
C VAL A 105 6.87 -1.37 -12.94
N MET A 106 6.47 -0.25 -13.54
CA MET A 106 6.31 -0.15 -14.99
C MET A 106 7.65 -0.33 -15.74
N ALA A 107 8.74 0.23 -15.23
CA ALA A 107 10.07 0.04 -15.79
C ALA A 107 10.50 -1.43 -15.75
N PHE A 108 10.21 -2.16 -14.67
CA PHE A 108 10.50 -3.60 -14.57
C PHE A 108 9.71 -4.41 -15.59
N ILE A 109 8.43 -4.08 -15.79
CA ILE A 109 7.58 -4.73 -16.80
C ILE A 109 8.15 -4.48 -18.20
N SER A 110 8.46 -3.22 -18.52
CA SER A 110 8.93 -2.81 -19.84
C SER A 110 10.31 -3.37 -20.19
N ALA A 111 11.19 -3.49 -19.19
CA ALA A 111 12.54 -3.98 -19.41
C ALA A 111 12.65 -5.50 -19.54
N ASN A 112 11.53 -6.25 -19.41
CA ASN A 112 11.55 -7.72 -19.36
C ASN A 112 12.58 -8.27 -18.34
N LEU A 113 12.97 -7.45 -17.35
CA LEU A 113 14.00 -7.78 -16.37
C LEU A 113 13.57 -8.88 -15.41
N VAL A 114 12.32 -9.26 -15.48
CA VAL A 114 11.80 -10.40 -14.73
C VAL A 114 11.81 -11.59 -15.67
N PHE A 115 12.57 -12.60 -15.33
CA PHE A 115 12.80 -13.83 -16.09
C PHE A 115 11.54 -14.68 -16.37
N ALA A 116 10.38 -14.22 -15.92
CA ALA A 116 9.09 -14.82 -16.21
C ALA A 116 8.11 -13.69 -16.58
N ARG A 117 7.18 -13.97 -17.48
CA ARG A 117 6.10 -13.08 -17.86
C ARG A 117 5.24 -12.76 -16.63
N THR A 118 5.69 -11.79 -15.83
CA THR A 118 4.94 -11.34 -14.65
C THR A 118 3.76 -10.52 -15.12
N SER A 119 2.59 -11.09 -15.00
CA SER A 119 1.36 -10.32 -15.09
C SER A 119 1.23 -9.48 -13.82
N VAL A 120 1.19 -8.17 -13.94
CA VAL A 120 0.84 -7.28 -12.84
C VAL A 120 -0.63 -7.43 -12.47
N LEU A 121 -0.98 -7.13 -11.23
CA LEU A 121 -2.37 -7.19 -10.75
C LEU A 121 -3.34 -6.44 -11.67
N TYR A 122 -2.93 -5.29 -12.19
CA TYR A 122 -3.71 -4.53 -13.15
C TYR A 122 -4.09 -5.36 -14.38
N GLN A 123 -3.12 -6.03 -15.00
CA GLN A 123 -3.34 -6.84 -16.19
C GLN A 123 -4.22 -8.07 -15.89
N LEU A 124 -4.04 -8.66 -14.72
CA LEU A 124 -4.87 -9.78 -14.25
C LEU A 124 -6.33 -9.38 -14.03
N LEU A 125 -6.56 -8.18 -13.45
CA LEU A 125 -7.91 -7.73 -13.13
C LEU A 125 -8.67 -7.20 -14.35
N TYR A 126 -7.99 -6.47 -15.23
CA TYR A 126 -8.66 -5.76 -16.33
C TYR A 126 -8.40 -6.35 -17.71
N ASN A 127 -7.54 -7.38 -17.79
CA ASN A 127 -7.11 -7.99 -19.05
C ASN A 127 -6.64 -6.95 -20.10
N ARG A 128 -5.92 -5.94 -19.63
CA ARG A 128 -5.39 -4.82 -20.42
C ARG A 128 -3.91 -4.63 -20.11
N ALA A 129 -3.15 -4.21 -21.13
CA ALA A 129 -1.71 -3.97 -21.03
C ALA A 129 -1.34 -2.52 -21.41
N ASP A 130 -2.23 -1.56 -21.09
CA ASP A 130 -1.97 -0.16 -21.38
C ASP A 130 -1.07 0.47 -20.28
N VAL A 131 -0.05 1.20 -20.72
CA VAL A 131 0.96 1.80 -19.84
C VAL A 131 0.34 2.83 -18.90
N LEU A 132 -0.51 3.71 -19.41
CA LEU A 132 -1.11 4.77 -18.62
C LEU A 132 -2.08 4.23 -17.57
N GLY A 133 -2.91 3.26 -17.94
CA GLY A 133 -3.81 2.59 -17.03
C GLY A 133 -3.06 1.87 -15.92
N THR A 134 -1.99 1.16 -16.27
CA THR A 134 -1.12 0.49 -15.27
C THR A 134 -0.51 1.48 -14.30
N ILE A 135 0.15 2.54 -14.77
CA ILE A 135 0.80 3.53 -13.90
C ILE A 135 -0.22 4.23 -12.99
N THR A 136 -1.36 4.63 -13.52
CA THR A 136 -2.38 5.33 -12.72
C THR A 136 -3.02 4.43 -11.67
N TRP A 137 -3.25 3.17 -12.01
CA TRP A 137 -3.80 2.18 -11.09
C TRP A 137 -2.81 1.83 -9.98
N GLU A 138 -1.55 1.53 -10.33
CA GLU A 138 -0.50 1.24 -9.36
C GLU A 138 -0.24 2.44 -8.43
N PHE A 139 -0.21 3.66 -8.97
CA PHE A 139 -0.10 4.87 -8.17
C PHE A 139 -1.22 4.98 -7.13
N ALA A 140 -2.47 4.76 -7.54
CA ALA A 140 -3.63 4.85 -6.65
C ALA A 140 -3.60 3.74 -5.58
N ALA A 141 -3.21 2.51 -5.95
CA ALA A 141 -3.08 1.39 -5.03
C ALA A 141 -1.96 1.61 -4.01
N PHE A 142 -0.78 2.06 -4.45
CA PHE A 142 0.33 2.38 -3.56
C PHE A 142 -0.02 3.54 -2.62
N LEU A 143 -0.65 4.59 -3.12
CA LEU A 143 -1.07 5.72 -2.31
C LEU A 143 -2.07 5.30 -1.23
N LEU A 144 -3.07 4.52 -1.58
CA LEU A 144 -4.04 3.98 -0.62
C LEU A 144 -3.35 3.18 0.47
N LEU A 145 -2.47 2.23 0.10
CA LEU A 145 -1.79 1.39 1.09
C LEU A 145 -0.82 2.18 1.97
N ALA A 146 -0.13 3.18 1.43
CA ALA A 146 0.69 4.08 2.22
C ALA A 146 -0.11 4.81 3.31
N PHE A 147 -1.29 5.32 2.96
CA PHE A 147 -2.19 5.97 3.92
C PHE A 147 -2.79 4.98 4.92
N VAL A 148 -3.15 3.77 4.49
CA VAL A 148 -3.60 2.69 5.39
C VAL A 148 -2.51 2.33 6.40
N GLY A 149 -1.26 2.17 5.95
CA GLY A 149 -0.12 1.92 6.83
C GLY A 149 0.09 3.03 7.85
N TRP A 150 0.05 4.28 7.41
CA TRP A 150 0.16 5.44 8.29
C TRP A 150 -0.98 5.52 9.31
N PHE A 151 -2.22 5.34 8.86
CA PHE A 151 -3.40 5.30 9.72
C PHE A 151 -3.29 4.20 10.77
N THR A 152 -2.95 2.99 10.36
CA THR A 152 -2.80 1.83 11.26
C THR A 152 -1.77 2.11 12.35
N TYR A 153 -0.60 2.67 11.99
CA TYR A 153 0.41 3.05 12.96
C TYR A 153 -0.12 4.06 13.98
N LEU A 154 -0.81 5.11 13.53
CA LEU A 154 -1.34 6.14 14.42
C LEU A 154 -2.41 5.58 15.35
N VAL A 155 -3.31 4.75 14.83
CA VAL A 155 -4.34 4.08 15.65
C VAL A 155 -3.69 3.20 16.70
N LEU A 156 -2.71 2.37 16.32
CA LEU A 156 -1.96 1.54 17.26
C LEU A 156 -1.24 2.36 18.33
N ARG A 157 -0.80 3.56 18.00
CA ARG A 157 -0.10 4.44 18.96
C ARG A 157 -1.04 5.09 19.98
N VAL A 158 -2.24 5.46 19.55
CA VAL A 158 -3.22 6.17 20.41
C VAL A 158 -4.00 5.20 21.28
N THR A 159 -4.16 3.98 20.84
CA THR A 159 -4.94 2.95 21.54
C THR A 159 -4.20 2.35 22.73
N GLY A 160 -4.95 1.98 23.77
CA GLY A 160 -4.44 1.28 24.93
C GLY A 160 -3.96 -0.16 24.62
N ARG A 161 -3.27 -0.79 25.56
CA ARG A 161 -2.65 -2.13 25.39
C ARG A 161 -3.63 -3.18 24.88
N ASN A 162 -4.81 -3.28 25.47
CA ASN A 162 -5.81 -4.30 25.09
C ASN A 162 -6.34 -4.09 23.68
N ALA A 163 -6.58 -2.83 23.28
CA ALA A 163 -7.03 -2.51 21.94
C ALA A 163 -5.93 -2.73 20.88
N LYS A 164 -4.64 -2.57 21.25
CA LYS A 164 -3.52 -2.96 20.36
C LYS A 164 -3.52 -4.44 20.09
N ILE A 165 -3.69 -5.27 21.12
CA ILE A 165 -3.76 -6.72 20.99
C ILE A 165 -4.95 -7.10 20.09
N ALA A 166 -6.12 -6.52 20.33
CA ALA A 166 -7.31 -6.75 19.51
C ALA A 166 -7.08 -6.35 18.04
N LEU A 167 -6.46 -5.21 17.79
CA LEU A 167 -6.18 -4.73 16.43
C LEU A 167 -5.17 -5.61 15.68
N ILE A 168 -4.14 -6.12 16.38
CA ILE A 168 -3.16 -7.06 15.80
C ILE A 168 -3.82 -8.43 15.55
N ALA A 169 -4.69 -8.88 16.46
CA ALA A 169 -5.40 -10.13 16.31
C ALA A 169 -6.53 -10.07 15.26
N ALA A 170 -7.08 -8.89 14.98
CA ALA A 170 -8.22 -8.71 14.07
C ALA A 170 -8.02 -9.36 12.69
N PRO A 171 -6.89 -9.21 11.98
CA PRO A 171 -6.68 -9.87 10.69
C PRO A 171 -6.79 -11.40 10.78
N PHE A 172 -6.31 -12.00 11.88
CA PHE A 172 -6.38 -13.47 12.09
C PHE A 172 -7.78 -13.92 12.45
N MET A 173 -8.57 -13.05 13.09
CA MET A 173 -9.97 -13.33 13.46
C MET A 173 -10.94 -13.05 12.31
N LEU A 174 -10.58 -12.22 11.34
CA LEU A 174 -11.44 -11.87 10.21
C LEU A 174 -11.91 -13.10 9.43
N GLY A 175 -11.01 -14.06 9.15
CA GLY A 175 -11.35 -15.27 8.42
C GLY A 175 -12.44 -16.10 9.14
N PRO A 176 -12.24 -16.52 10.39
CA PRO A 176 -13.26 -17.21 11.17
C PRO A 176 -14.57 -16.41 11.32
N ILE A 177 -14.50 -15.11 11.61
CA ILE A 177 -15.69 -14.26 11.77
C ILE A 177 -16.47 -14.17 10.47
N LEU A 178 -15.80 -13.92 9.34
CA LEU A 178 -16.44 -13.89 8.02
C LEU A 178 -17.00 -15.25 7.65
N GLY A 179 -16.34 -16.35 8.02
CA GLY A 179 -16.86 -17.70 7.85
C GLY A 179 -18.17 -17.94 8.62
N LEU A 180 -18.21 -17.55 9.89
CA LEU A 180 -19.42 -17.65 10.72
C LEU A 180 -20.55 -16.77 10.19
N LEU A 181 -20.25 -15.52 9.82
CA LEU A 181 -21.22 -14.61 9.23
C LEU A 181 -21.74 -15.12 7.87
N ASN A 182 -20.88 -15.74 7.08
CA ASN A 182 -21.27 -16.36 5.82
C ASN A 182 -22.24 -17.52 6.04
N MET A 183 -21.98 -18.37 7.04
CA MET A 183 -22.89 -19.45 7.42
C MET A 183 -24.22 -18.90 7.95
N ALA A 184 -24.18 -17.87 8.82
CA ALA A 184 -25.38 -17.28 9.40
C ALA A 184 -26.27 -16.53 8.41
N THR A 185 -25.71 -16.09 7.26
CA THR A 185 -26.42 -15.32 6.23
C THR A 185 -26.60 -16.08 4.92
N ASP A 186 -26.39 -17.40 4.90
CA ASP A 186 -26.39 -18.21 3.67
C ASP A 186 -25.55 -17.59 2.54
N GLY A 187 -24.44 -16.96 2.91
CA GLY A 187 -23.52 -16.29 2.00
C GLY A 187 -23.99 -14.93 1.49
N ALA A 188 -25.12 -14.40 1.91
CA ALA A 188 -25.67 -13.15 1.41
C ALA A 188 -24.75 -11.96 1.69
N LEU A 189 -24.14 -11.90 2.88
CA LEU A 189 -23.24 -10.83 3.27
C LEU A 189 -21.99 -10.81 2.40
N LEU A 190 -21.30 -11.96 2.24
CA LEU A 190 -20.08 -12.02 1.42
C LEU A 190 -20.38 -11.73 -0.05
N ARG A 191 -21.52 -12.19 -0.58
CA ARG A 191 -21.97 -11.83 -1.93
C ARG A 191 -22.22 -10.32 -2.07
N ALA A 192 -22.80 -9.66 -1.05
CA ALA A 192 -23.04 -8.22 -1.07
C ALA A 192 -21.72 -7.44 -1.02
N VAL A 193 -20.81 -7.80 -0.11
CA VAL A 193 -19.47 -7.18 0.00
C VAL A 193 -18.69 -7.43 -1.28
N GLY A 194 -18.66 -8.65 -1.79
CA GLY A 194 -17.97 -8.98 -3.04
C GLY A 194 -18.50 -8.14 -4.21
N ARG A 195 -19.82 -8.01 -4.37
CA ARG A 195 -20.41 -7.14 -5.40
C ARG A 195 -20.01 -5.68 -5.23
N ALA A 196 -19.99 -5.17 -4.00
CA ALA A 196 -19.57 -3.79 -3.73
C ALA A 196 -18.09 -3.58 -4.09
N VAL A 197 -17.20 -4.52 -3.76
CA VAL A 197 -15.77 -4.45 -4.13
C VAL A 197 -15.62 -4.53 -5.65
N VAL A 198 -16.28 -5.47 -6.31
CA VAL A 198 -16.25 -5.61 -7.77
C VAL A 198 -16.75 -4.35 -8.47
N ALA A 199 -17.83 -3.73 -7.95
CA ALA A 199 -18.36 -2.48 -8.47
C ALA A 199 -17.38 -1.31 -8.23
N ALA A 200 -16.81 -1.20 -7.03
CA ALA A 200 -15.83 -0.17 -6.69
C ALA A 200 -14.55 -0.28 -7.52
N MET A 201 -14.17 -1.50 -7.89
CA MET A 201 -13.03 -1.75 -8.79
C MET A 201 -13.38 -1.58 -10.29
N GLY A 202 -14.63 -1.28 -10.61
CA GLY A 202 -15.08 -1.13 -12.00
C GLY A 202 -15.14 -2.43 -12.81
N LEU A 203 -15.25 -3.56 -12.12
CA LEU A 203 -15.27 -4.90 -12.71
C LEU A 203 -16.70 -5.44 -12.94
N SER A 204 -17.73 -4.68 -12.58
CA SER A 204 -19.14 -5.11 -12.65
C SER A 204 -19.75 -5.06 -14.05
N SER A 205 -19.12 -4.37 -15.00
CA SER A 205 -19.59 -4.25 -16.38
C SER A 205 -18.98 -5.32 -17.28
N SER A 206 -19.62 -5.60 -18.43
CA SER A 206 -19.08 -6.50 -19.46
C SER A 206 -17.71 -6.07 -19.98
N VAL A 207 -17.41 -4.78 -19.89
CA VAL A 207 -16.09 -4.21 -20.20
C VAL A 207 -15.56 -3.56 -18.92
N PRO A 208 -14.59 -4.18 -18.23
CA PRO A 208 -14.00 -3.62 -17.03
C PRO A 208 -13.40 -2.23 -17.25
N ASN A 209 -13.72 -1.29 -16.34
CA ASN A 209 -13.21 0.08 -16.40
C ASN A 209 -12.23 0.35 -15.27
N PRO A 210 -10.92 0.39 -15.54
CA PRO A 210 -9.90 0.59 -14.51
C PRO A 210 -9.96 1.95 -13.82
N TYR A 211 -10.45 2.98 -14.50
CA TYR A 211 -10.53 4.34 -13.91
C TYR A 211 -11.54 4.45 -12.77
N VAL A 212 -12.56 3.58 -12.74
CA VAL A 212 -13.46 3.47 -11.59
C VAL A 212 -12.70 2.95 -10.37
N GLY A 213 -11.86 1.92 -10.55
CA GLY A 213 -10.99 1.41 -9.51
C GLY A 213 -9.98 2.46 -9.02
N VAL A 214 -9.34 3.19 -9.94
CA VAL A 214 -8.43 4.30 -9.61
C VAL A 214 -9.15 5.36 -8.76
N LEU A 215 -10.33 5.82 -9.20
CA LEU A 215 -11.11 6.82 -8.48
C LEU A 215 -11.50 6.34 -7.08
N SER A 216 -11.97 5.11 -6.96
CA SER A 216 -12.35 4.51 -5.68
C SER A 216 -11.17 4.44 -4.71
N MET A 217 -10.00 4.01 -5.18
CA MET A 217 -8.78 3.96 -4.36
C MET A 217 -8.33 5.36 -3.93
N LEU A 218 -8.39 6.36 -4.81
CA LEU A 218 -8.05 7.74 -4.47
C LEU A 218 -9.02 8.34 -3.45
N VAL A 219 -10.32 8.10 -3.59
CA VAL A 219 -11.34 8.54 -2.62
C VAL A 219 -11.08 7.92 -1.25
N LEU A 220 -10.78 6.62 -1.20
CA LEU A 220 -10.42 5.94 0.04
C LEU A 220 -9.12 6.50 0.64
N ALA A 221 -8.09 6.74 -0.17
CA ALA A 221 -6.84 7.35 0.29
C ALA A 221 -7.08 8.74 0.91
N LEU A 222 -7.91 9.57 0.27
CA LEU A 222 -8.31 10.87 0.81
C LEU A 222 -9.11 10.73 2.12
N ALA A 223 -10.00 9.75 2.23
CA ALA A 223 -10.75 9.47 3.45
C ALA A 223 -9.81 9.08 4.61
N PHE A 224 -8.83 8.19 4.36
CA PHE A 224 -7.79 7.88 5.35
C PHE A 224 -6.95 9.11 5.71
N GLY A 225 -6.56 9.91 4.74
CA GLY A 225 -5.86 11.19 4.98
C GLY A 225 -6.64 12.14 5.87
N ALA A 226 -7.94 12.29 5.62
CA ALA A 226 -8.84 13.10 6.44
C ALA A 226 -8.97 12.54 7.87
N ALA A 227 -9.03 11.22 8.03
CA ALA A 227 -9.08 10.57 9.34
C ALA A 227 -7.74 10.66 10.11
N ILE A 228 -6.61 10.62 9.42
CA ILE A 228 -5.27 10.77 10.01
C ILE A 228 -5.08 12.14 10.65
N ARG A 229 -5.54 13.21 9.99
CA ARG A 229 -5.31 14.60 10.42
C ARG A 229 -5.73 14.87 11.87
N PRO A 230 -6.96 14.62 12.32
CA PRO A 230 -7.37 14.87 13.69
C PRO A 230 -6.65 13.99 14.69
N ILE A 231 -6.30 12.75 14.34
CA ILE A 231 -5.54 11.84 15.20
C ILE A 231 -4.14 12.43 15.42
N LEU A 232 -3.45 12.82 14.37
CA LEU A 232 -2.10 13.39 14.43
C LEU A 232 -2.05 14.68 15.26
N LEU A 233 -3.06 15.52 15.16
CA LEU A 233 -3.16 16.77 15.92
C LEU A 233 -3.35 16.51 17.44
N ARG A 234 -3.95 15.38 17.82
CA ARG A 234 -4.23 15.00 19.22
C ARG A 234 -3.16 14.13 19.85
N VAL A 235 -2.26 13.55 19.07
CA VAL A 235 -1.19 12.69 19.60
C VAL A 235 -0.32 13.48 20.58
N GLN A 236 -0.38 13.12 21.85
CA GLN A 236 0.52 13.67 22.86
C GLN A 236 1.90 13.02 22.74
N VAL A 237 2.95 13.83 22.80
CA VAL A 237 4.31 13.34 22.92
C VAL A 237 4.48 12.95 24.39
N ARG A 238 4.17 11.68 24.73
CA ARG A 238 4.52 11.17 26.06
C ARG A 238 6.04 11.01 26.12
N GLU A 239 6.63 11.71 27.06
CA GLU A 239 8.00 11.44 27.48
C GLU A 239 8.03 10.02 28.07
N SER A 240 8.83 9.17 27.48
CA SER A 240 9.14 7.83 27.98
C SER A 240 10.56 7.82 28.46
#